data_b1b350b0735e240a43eef2873ff0c875
#
_entry.id   b1b350b0735e240a43eef2873ff0c875
#
_cell.length_a   1.000
_cell.length_b   1.000
_cell.length_c   1.000
_cell.angle_alpha   90.00
_cell.angle_beta   90.00
_cell.angle_gamma   90.00
#
_symmetry.space_group_name_H-M   'P 1'
#
loop_
_entity.id
_entity.type
_entity.pdbx_description
1 polymer ?
#
loop_
_entity_poly.entity_id
_entity_poly.type
_entity_poly.pdbx_seq_one_letter_code
_entity_poly.pdbx_strand_id
1 'polypeptide(L)'
;MRKYEKASKGEMASAMKKIIEYMKGSVGIVAVALVLAALGAVLTIIGPDKVGEITDLIADGLMTGIDLKAVARVGIFLGAIYILSSLFTFIQQYIMATVTLKMSYRMRSDLSRKINCVPQKYFNSHSQGDILSRITNDVSTLQQGLTNSLPTIISAAAQFVGCLIMMFVTEWRLALISLFITFLGLFLIVFIMSKSQKFFIDRQESLGKLNGYVEEMYSGHEVVRISRGADN
;
A
#
# COMPACT_ATOMS: atom_id res chain seq x y z
N MET A 1 -22.55 -12.34 -3.41
CA MET A 1 -21.17 -12.16 -2.87
C MET A 1 -20.24 -13.17 -3.53
N ARG A 2 -19.29 -12.73 -4.39
CA ARG A 2 -18.24 -13.64 -4.91
C ARG A 2 -17.36 -14.06 -3.75
N LYS A 3 -17.30 -15.37 -3.44
CA LYS A 3 -16.26 -15.94 -2.58
C LYS A 3 -14.91 -15.54 -3.18
N TYR A 4 -14.13 -14.74 -2.47
CA TYR A 4 -12.72 -14.54 -2.79
C TYR A 4 -12.00 -15.87 -2.53
N GLU A 5 -11.89 -16.70 -3.55
CA GLU A 5 -11.06 -17.89 -3.52
C GLU A 5 -9.61 -17.41 -3.47
N LYS A 6 -8.89 -17.80 -2.41
CA LYS A 6 -7.46 -17.48 -2.28
C LYS A 6 -6.73 -18.07 -3.48
N ALA A 7 -6.21 -17.19 -4.35
CA ALA A 7 -5.41 -17.64 -5.48
C ALA A 7 -4.28 -18.57 -5.01
N SER A 8 -4.13 -19.69 -5.69
CA SER A 8 -3.04 -20.65 -5.45
C SER A 8 -1.69 -19.95 -5.65
N LYS A 9 -0.64 -20.38 -4.92
CA LYS A 9 0.72 -19.86 -5.09
C LYS A 9 1.20 -19.93 -6.56
N GLY A 10 0.76 -20.96 -7.31
CA GLY A 10 1.08 -21.10 -8.74
C GLY A 10 0.36 -20.09 -9.63
N GLU A 11 -0.88 -19.76 -9.32
CA GLU A 11 -1.65 -18.74 -10.05
C GLU A 11 -1.07 -17.32 -9.83
N MET A 12 -0.64 -17.04 -8.60
CA MET A 12 0.00 -15.78 -8.27
C MET A 12 1.34 -15.61 -9.02
N ALA A 13 2.16 -16.66 -9.08
CA ALA A 13 3.42 -16.64 -9.83
C ALA A 13 3.19 -16.48 -11.34
N SER A 14 2.17 -17.13 -11.91
CA SER A 14 1.81 -16.99 -13.33
C SER A 14 1.28 -15.59 -13.65
N ALA A 15 0.48 -14.99 -12.75
CA ALA A 15 0.00 -13.63 -12.90
C ALA A 15 1.15 -12.61 -12.85
N MET A 16 2.09 -12.76 -11.90
CA MET A 16 3.28 -11.91 -11.82
C MET A 16 4.13 -12.02 -13.09
N LYS A 17 4.33 -13.21 -13.63
CA LYS A 17 5.06 -13.42 -14.88
C LYS A 17 4.41 -12.69 -16.05
N LYS A 18 3.10 -12.74 -16.18
CA LYS A 18 2.35 -11.99 -17.21
C LYS A 18 2.48 -10.48 -17.04
N ILE A 19 2.40 -9.96 -15.82
CA ILE A 19 2.60 -8.53 -15.54
C ILE A 19 4.00 -8.09 -16.00
N ILE A 20 5.03 -8.86 -15.65
CA ILE A 20 6.42 -8.60 -16.06
C ILE A 20 6.53 -8.64 -17.60
N GLU A 21 5.81 -9.53 -18.26
CA GLU A 21 5.79 -9.63 -19.72
C GLU A 21 5.19 -8.36 -20.37
N TYR A 22 4.11 -7.82 -19.83
CA TYR A 22 3.55 -6.54 -20.27
C TYR A 22 4.48 -5.35 -20.03
N MET A 23 5.34 -5.44 -19.02
CA MET A 23 6.40 -4.45 -18.72
C MET A 23 7.67 -4.66 -19.52
N LYS A 24 7.76 -5.72 -20.36
CA LYS A 24 8.91 -6.07 -21.16
C LYS A 24 9.32 -4.89 -22.06
N GLY A 25 10.59 -4.50 -22.01
CA GLY A 25 11.11 -3.28 -22.63
C GLY A 25 11.20 -2.06 -21.71
N SER A 26 10.56 -2.09 -20.53
CA SER A 26 10.67 -1.03 -19.53
C SER A 26 11.30 -1.50 -18.20
N VAL A 27 11.73 -2.76 -18.13
CA VAL A 27 12.27 -3.37 -16.90
C VAL A 27 13.51 -2.62 -16.40
N GLY A 28 14.41 -2.21 -17.30
CA GLY A 28 15.58 -1.41 -16.92
C GLY A 28 15.20 -0.04 -16.32
N ILE A 29 14.19 0.62 -16.88
CA ILE A 29 13.71 1.91 -16.40
C ILE A 29 13.02 1.74 -15.02
N VAL A 30 12.28 0.65 -14.83
CA VAL A 30 11.68 0.30 -13.54
C VAL A 30 12.76 0.02 -12.49
N ALA A 31 13.81 -0.72 -12.85
CA ALA A 31 14.94 -0.95 -11.95
C ALA A 31 15.61 0.37 -11.51
N VAL A 32 15.78 1.33 -12.42
CA VAL A 32 16.28 2.67 -12.06
C VAL A 32 15.30 3.37 -11.09
N ALA A 33 14.01 3.32 -11.33
CA ALA A 33 13.02 3.91 -10.44
C ALA A 33 13.08 3.28 -9.02
N LEU A 34 13.24 1.96 -8.93
CA LEU A 34 13.35 1.27 -7.65
C LEU A 34 14.65 1.60 -6.90
N VAL A 35 15.77 1.79 -7.64
CA VAL A 35 17.04 2.27 -7.06
C VAL A 35 16.87 3.70 -6.53
N LEU A 36 16.22 4.59 -7.28
CA LEU A 36 15.93 5.96 -6.81
C LEU A 36 15.03 5.96 -5.56
N ALA A 37 14.04 5.06 -5.50
CA ALA A 37 13.20 4.87 -4.32
C ALA A 37 14.02 4.46 -3.09
N ALA A 38 14.95 3.50 -3.26
CA ALA A 38 15.84 3.06 -2.19
C ALA A 38 16.80 4.17 -1.75
N LEU A 39 17.42 4.90 -2.69
CA LEU A 39 18.31 6.02 -2.38
C LEU A 39 17.57 7.15 -1.65
N GLY A 40 16.35 7.49 -2.10
CA GLY A 40 15.51 8.48 -1.40
C GLY A 40 15.19 8.06 0.03
N ALA A 41 14.87 6.78 0.25
CA ALA A 41 14.63 6.23 1.58
C ALA A 41 15.88 6.29 2.48
N VAL A 42 17.05 5.95 1.96
CA VAL A 42 18.33 6.04 2.69
C VAL A 42 18.64 7.48 3.10
N LEU A 43 18.42 8.45 2.21
CA LEU A 43 18.65 9.86 2.53
C LEU A 43 17.74 10.35 3.68
N THR A 44 16.51 9.87 3.76
CA THR A 44 15.59 10.24 4.86
C THR A 44 16.01 9.69 6.22
N ILE A 45 16.78 8.60 6.27
CA ILE A 45 17.28 8.01 7.52
C ILE A 45 18.34 8.90 8.19
N ILE A 46 19.07 9.71 7.41
CA ILE A 46 20.08 10.64 7.91
C ILE A 46 19.42 11.83 8.66
N GLY A 47 18.16 12.12 8.35
CA GLY A 47 17.45 13.28 8.89
C GLY A 47 17.40 13.35 10.40
N PRO A 48 16.88 12.34 11.10
CA PRO A 48 16.78 12.32 12.56
C PRO A 48 18.13 12.49 13.26
N ASP A 49 19.21 11.88 12.72
CA ASP A 49 20.57 12.01 13.25
C ASP A 49 21.03 13.48 13.22
N LYS A 50 20.83 14.17 12.10
CA LYS A 50 21.20 15.58 11.96
C LYS A 50 20.29 16.53 12.75
N VAL A 51 19.03 16.16 13.00
CA VAL A 51 18.16 16.89 13.94
C VAL A 51 18.68 16.74 15.38
N GLY A 52 19.16 15.54 15.76
CA GLY A 52 19.84 15.32 17.03
C GLY A 52 21.05 16.22 17.20
N GLU A 53 21.94 16.29 16.20
CA GLU A 53 23.12 17.18 16.20
C GLU A 53 22.73 18.65 16.38
N ILE A 54 21.68 19.14 15.74
CA ILE A 54 21.16 20.49 15.96
C ILE A 54 20.69 20.67 17.40
N THR A 55 20.00 19.68 17.95
CA THR A 55 19.50 19.72 19.33
C THR A 55 20.65 19.80 20.34
N ASP A 56 21.70 19.01 20.13
CA ASP A 56 22.89 19.00 20.97
C ASP A 56 23.63 20.36 20.90
N LEU A 57 23.81 20.90 19.70
CA LEU A 57 24.43 22.23 19.51
C LEU A 57 23.65 23.33 20.22
N ILE A 58 22.33 23.26 20.25
CA ILE A 58 21.48 24.23 20.96
C ILE A 58 21.59 23.99 22.48
N ALA A 59 21.54 22.74 22.94
CA ALA A 59 21.60 22.39 24.36
C ALA A 59 22.94 22.81 24.99
N ASP A 60 24.05 22.53 24.33
CA ASP A 60 25.40 22.92 24.78
C ASP A 60 25.57 24.44 24.75
N GLY A 61 24.92 25.12 23.80
CA GLY A 61 24.95 26.57 23.67
C GLY A 61 24.12 27.33 24.71
N LEU A 62 23.21 26.69 25.44
CA LEU A 62 22.35 27.37 26.42
C LEU A 62 23.11 28.02 27.55
N MET A 63 24.28 27.49 27.92
CA MET A 63 25.12 28.01 28.99
C MET A 63 26.27 28.89 28.49
N THR A 64 26.73 28.69 27.25
CA THR A 64 27.95 29.31 26.69
C THR A 64 27.70 30.27 25.54
N GLY A 65 26.46 30.31 25.02
CA GLY A 65 26.07 31.03 23.82
C GLY A 65 25.91 30.08 22.62
N ILE A 66 24.78 30.18 21.92
CA ILE A 66 24.44 29.31 20.81
C ILE A 66 25.25 29.71 19.57
N ASP A 67 26.00 28.77 18.98
CA ASP A 67 26.66 28.97 17.70
C ASP A 67 25.65 28.85 16.53
N LEU A 68 25.00 29.94 16.20
CA LEU A 68 24.04 30.04 15.11
C LEU A 68 24.64 29.65 13.76
N LYS A 69 25.97 29.82 13.56
CA LYS A 69 26.61 29.44 12.28
C LYS A 69 26.73 27.92 12.16
N ALA A 70 27.03 27.22 13.26
CA ALA A 70 27.05 25.74 13.28
C ALA A 70 25.66 25.19 13.06
N VAL A 71 24.66 25.66 13.77
CA VAL A 71 23.24 25.28 13.60
C VAL A 71 22.77 25.53 12.18
N ALA A 72 23.06 26.71 11.60
CA ALA A 72 22.69 27.04 10.22
C ALA A 72 23.36 26.09 9.20
N ARG A 73 24.61 25.71 9.40
CA ARG A 73 25.33 24.78 8.50
C ARG A 73 24.67 23.39 8.47
N VAL A 74 24.36 22.84 9.64
CA VAL A 74 23.68 21.53 9.74
C VAL A 74 22.28 21.63 9.18
N GLY A 75 21.54 22.73 9.42
CA GLY A 75 20.21 22.97 8.88
C GLY A 75 20.19 23.08 7.36
N ILE A 76 21.15 23.79 6.75
CA ILE A 76 21.28 23.87 5.28
C ILE A 76 21.61 22.51 4.70
N PHE A 77 22.52 21.75 5.32
CA PHE A 77 22.86 20.39 4.89
C PHE A 77 21.65 19.47 4.93
N LEU A 78 20.88 19.51 6.01
CA LEU A 78 19.63 18.74 6.17
C LEU A 78 18.59 19.14 5.11
N GLY A 79 18.41 20.44 4.86
CA GLY A 79 17.54 20.93 3.81
C GLY A 79 17.96 20.43 2.41
N ALA A 80 19.26 20.41 2.11
CA ALA A 80 19.77 19.89 0.84
C ALA A 80 19.49 18.38 0.69
N ILE A 81 19.67 17.59 1.76
CA ILE A 81 19.36 16.15 1.75
C ILE A 81 17.85 15.92 1.48
N TYR A 82 16.97 16.65 2.13
CA TYR A 82 15.53 16.49 1.93
C TYR A 82 15.08 16.92 0.54
N ILE A 83 15.66 18.00 -0.01
CA ILE A 83 15.39 18.40 -1.39
C ILE A 83 15.84 17.30 -2.36
N LEU A 84 17.03 16.74 -2.16
CA LEU A 84 17.54 15.65 -3.00
C LEU A 84 16.68 14.39 -2.89
N SER A 85 16.27 14.00 -1.68
CA SER A 85 15.35 12.87 -1.45
C SER A 85 14.00 13.10 -2.14
N SER A 86 13.44 14.30 -2.04
CA SER A 86 12.19 14.67 -2.72
C SER A 86 12.32 14.60 -4.23
N LEU A 87 13.46 15.05 -4.77
CA LEU A 87 13.75 14.99 -6.20
C LEU A 87 13.82 13.51 -6.68
N PHE A 88 14.49 12.65 -5.94
CA PHE A 88 14.55 11.21 -6.26
C PHE A 88 13.16 10.58 -6.24
N THR A 89 12.35 10.90 -5.23
CA THR A 89 10.97 10.42 -5.13
C THR A 89 10.12 10.92 -6.28
N PHE A 90 10.24 12.18 -6.65
CA PHE A 90 9.50 12.77 -7.78
C PHE A 90 9.86 12.09 -9.11
N ILE A 91 11.16 11.94 -9.40
CA ILE A 91 11.63 11.28 -10.63
C ILE A 91 11.15 9.83 -10.67
N GLN A 92 11.25 9.12 -9.56
CA GLN A 92 10.81 7.74 -9.41
C GLN A 92 9.31 7.61 -9.69
N GLN A 93 8.47 8.47 -9.10
CA GLN A 93 7.02 8.45 -9.32
C GLN A 93 6.66 8.75 -10.77
N TYR A 94 7.33 9.72 -11.38
CA TYR A 94 7.13 10.05 -12.79
C TYR A 94 7.45 8.88 -13.72
N ILE A 95 8.58 8.19 -13.48
CA ILE A 95 8.96 6.99 -14.21
C ILE A 95 7.92 5.89 -14.04
N MET A 96 7.51 5.59 -12.81
CA MET A 96 6.55 4.53 -12.52
C MET A 96 5.19 4.82 -13.13
N ALA A 97 4.69 6.03 -13.03
CA ALA A 97 3.44 6.44 -13.65
C ALA A 97 3.48 6.25 -15.17
N THR A 98 4.58 6.67 -15.82
CA THR A 98 4.74 6.55 -17.27
C THR A 98 4.78 5.08 -17.73
N VAL A 99 5.51 4.23 -17.01
CA VAL A 99 5.65 2.81 -17.37
C VAL A 99 4.33 2.06 -17.16
N THR A 100 3.66 2.30 -16.04
CA THR A 100 2.40 1.62 -15.72
C THR A 100 1.24 2.10 -16.62
N LEU A 101 1.24 3.37 -17.04
CA LEU A 101 0.32 3.86 -18.06
C LEU A 101 0.50 3.15 -19.41
N LYS A 102 1.75 2.98 -19.86
CA LYS A 102 2.04 2.24 -21.11
C LYS A 102 1.63 0.77 -20.99
N MET A 103 1.85 0.15 -19.84
CA MET A 103 1.41 -1.21 -19.55
C MET A 103 -0.13 -1.29 -19.61
N SER A 104 -0.83 -0.40 -18.93
CA SER A 104 -2.29 -0.32 -18.92
C SER A 104 -2.86 -0.17 -20.34
N TYR A 105 -2.27 0.70 -21.16
CA TYR A 105 -2.65 0.87 -22.56
C TYR A 105 -2.50 -0.43 -23.36
N ARG A 106 -1.37 -1.13 -23.25
CA ARG A 106 -1.15 -2.43 -23.92
C ARG A 106 -2.17 -3.47 -23.48
N MET A 107 -2.41 -3.59 -22.16
CA MET A 107 -3.39 -4.53 -21.63
C MET A 107 -4.80 -4.25 -22.15
N ARG A 108 -5.23 -2.98 -22.17
CA ARG A 108 -6.54 -2.60 -22.72
C ARG A 108 -6.64 -2.87 -24.20
N SER A 109 -5.60 -2.59 -24.97
CA SER A 109 -5.54 -2.87 -26.40
C SER A 109 -5.68 -4.37 -26.69
N ASP A 110 -4.94 -5.22 -25.95
CA ASP A 110 -4.99 -6.67 -26.12
C ASP A 110 -6.34 -7.25 -25.68
N LEU A 111 -6.92 -6.75 -24.58
CA LEU A 111 -8.25 -7.14 -24.13
C LEU A 111 -9.32 -6.75 -25.16
N SER A 112 -9.27 -5.53 -25.68
CA SER A 112 -10.20 -5.06 -26.73
C SER A 112 -10.10 -5.91 -27.98
N ARG A 113 -8.88 -6.18 -28.45
CA ARG A 113 -8.66 -7.06 -29.61
C ARG A 113 -9.20 -8.47 -29.36
N LYS A 114 -8.95 -9.03 -28.18
CA LYS A 114 -9.40 -10.36 -27.81
C LYS A 114 -10.93 -10.45 -27.77
N ILE A 115 -11.61 -9.42 -27.24
CA ILE A 115 -13.08 -9.35 -27.18
C ILE A 115 -13.66 -9.35 -28.59
N ASN A 116 -13.07 -8.64 -29.55
CA ASN A 116 -13.54 -8.64 -30.92
C ASN A 116 -13.40 -10.00 -31.64
N CYS A 117 -12.59 -10.92 -31.11
CA CYS A 117 -12.37 -12.27 -31.66
C CYS A 117 -13.14 -13.37 -30.90
N VAL A 118 -13.86 -13.04 -29.83
CA VAL A 118 -14.57 -14.04 -29.01
C VAL A 118 -15.92 -14.39 -29.64
N PRO A 119 -16.30 -15.69 -29.70
CA PRO A 119 -17.59 -16.12 -30.25
C PRO A 119 -18.80 -15.53 -29.51
N GLN A 120 -19.90 -15.31 -30.20
CA GLN A 120 -21.17 -14.79 -29.65
C GLN A 120 -21.65 -15.57 -28.41
N LYS A 121 -21.40 -16.88 -28.36
CA LYS A 121 -21.74 -17.72 -27.22
C LYS A 121 -21.14 -17.21 -25.88
N TYR A 122 -19.97 -16.60 -25.92
CA TYR A 122 -19.33 -16.03 -24.73
C TYR A 122 -20.12 -14.84 -24.19
N PHE A 123 -20.58 -13.95 -25.09
CA PHE A 123 -21.38 -12.78 -24.69
C PHE A 123 -22.75 -13.15 -24.13
N ASN A 124 -23.32 -14.28 -24.58
CA ASN A 124 -24.57 -14.79 -24.04
C ASN A 124 -24.43 -15.37 -22.63
N SER A 125 -23.22 -15.79 -22.26
CA SER A 125 -22.92 -16.39 -20.93
C SER A 125 -22.30 -15.42 -19.93
N HIS A 126 -21.93 -14.21 -20.35
CA HIS A 126 -21.28 -13.22 -19.50
C HIS A 126 -21.95 -11.85 -19.66
N SER A 127 -22.13 -11.14 -18.56
CA SER A 127 -22.67 -9.79 -18.57
C SER A 127 -21.71 -8.83 -19.30
N GLN A 128 -22.24 -8.03 -20.21
CA GLN A 128 -21.45 -6.99 -20.91
C GLN A 128 -20.81 -6.00 -19.90
N GLY A 129 -21.52 -5.68 -18.83
CA GLY A 129 -21.00 -4.85 -17.75
C GLY A 129 -19.79 -5.46 -17.03
N ASP A 130 -19.78 -6.80 -16.82
CA ASP A 130 -18.63 -7.49 -16.19
C ASP A 130 -17.39 -7.43 -17.12
N ILE A 131 -17.59 -7.60 -18.42
CA ILE A 131 -16.51 -7.52 -19.42
C ILE A 131 -15.94 -6.10 -19.47
N LEU A 132 -16.81 -5.09 -19.53
CA LEU A 132 -16.38 -3.69 -19.55
C LEU A 132 -15.68 -3.29 -18.24
N SER A 133 -16.19 -3.73 -17.09
CA SER A 133 -15.58 -3.50 -15.79
C SER A 133 -14.15 -4.05 -15.71
N ARG A 134 -13.88 -5.23 -16.28
CA ARG A 134 -12.53 -5.81 -16.33
C ARG A 134 -11.56 -4.97 -17.15
N ILE A 135 -12.01 -4.42 -18.29
CA ILE A 135 -11.16 -3.60 -19.15
C ILE A 135 -10.87 -2.24 -18.51
N THR A 136 -11.87 -1.66 -17.85
CA THR A 136 -11.76 -0.31 -17.27
C THR A 136 -11.24 -0.34 -15.84
N ASN A 137 -11.94 -1.00 -14.92
CA ASN A 137 -11.67 -0.93 -13.50
C ASN A 137 -10.51 -1.84 -13.06
N ASP A 138 -10.50 -3.13 -13.49
CA ASP A 138 -9.48 -4.07 -13.05
C ASP A 138 -8.10 -3.66 -13.59
N VAL A 139 -8.01 -3.23 -14.85
CA VAL A 139 -6.74 -2.74 -15.42
C VAL A 139 -6.29 -1.45 -14.74
N SER A 140 -7.21 -0.54 -14.41
CA SER A 140 -6.87 0.68 -13.64
C SER A 140 -6.38 0.36 -12.23
N THR A 141 -7.02 -0.59 -11.56
CA THR A 141 -6.62 -1.05 -10.21
C THR A 141 -5.23 -1.67 -10.24
N LEU A 142 -4.93 -2.52 -11.24
CA LEU A 142 -3.58 -3.06 -11.45
C LEU A 142 -2.56 -1.97 -11.70
N GLN A 143 -2.87 -1.00 -12.55
CA GLN A 143 -2.00 0.13 -12.83
C GLN A 143 -1.68 0.92 -11.57
N GLN A 144 -2.69 1.31 -10.78
CA GLN A 144 -2.52 2.05 -9.54
C GLN A 144 -1.73 1.25 -8.49
N GLY A 145 -2.06 -0.04 -8.35
CA GLY A 145 -1.35 -0.95 -7.46
C GLY A 145 0.15 -1.02 -7.78
N LEU A 146 0.50 -1.19 -9.05
CA LEU A 146 1.90 -1.26 -9.47
C LEU A 146 2.62 0.09 -9.34
N THR A 147 1.94 1.20 -9.67
CA THR A 147 2.52 2.54 -9.54
C THR A 147 2.92 2.85 -8.11
N ASN A 148 2.08 2.47 -7.14
CA ASN A 148 2.27 2.83 -5.74
C ASN A 148 2.98 1.73 -4.93
N SER A 149 2.59 0.46 -5.11
CA SER A 149 3.04 -0.61 -4.22
C SER A 149 4.48 -1.03 -4.45
N LEU A 150 4.96 -1.08 -5.70
CA LEU A 150 6.33 -1.50 -5.99
C LEU A 150 7.37 -0.57 -5.36
N PRO A 151 7.30 0.76 -5.58
CA PRO A 151 8.24 1.68 -4.94
C PRO A 151 8.13 1.67 -3.42
N THR A 152 6.91 1.61 -2.88
CA THR A 152 6.67 1.59 -1.43
C THR A 152 7.32 0.38 -0.77
N ILE A 153 7.21 -0.82 -1.35
CA ILE A 153 7.84 -2.03 -0.81
C ILE A 153 9.37 -1.88 -0.77
N ILE A 154 9.96 -1.36 -1.84
CA ILE A 154 11.42 -1.18 -1.91
C ILE A 154 11.89 -0.10 -0.94
N SER A 155 11.20 1.04 -0.89
CA SER A 155 11.52 2.11 0.05
C SER A 155 11.36 1.67 1.50
N ALA A 156 10.28 0.95 1.82
CA ALA A 156 10.05 0.41 3.16
C ALA A 156 11.12 -0.61 3.57
N ALA A 157 11.52 -1.49 2.65
CA ALA A 157 12.60 -2.45 2.91
C ALA A 157 13.93 -1.73 3.16
N ALA A 158 14.29 -0.75 2.31
CA ALA A 158 15.50 0.04 2.47
C ALA A 158 15.49 0.83 3.78
N GLN A 159 14.35 1.45 4.11
CA GLN A 159 14.18 2.21 5.34
C GLN A 159 14.25 1.31 6.58
N PHE A 160 13.60 0.15 6.54
CA PHE A 160 13.64 -0.82 7.65
C PHE A 160 15.06 -1.30 7.92
N VAL A 161 15.77 -1.75 6.89
CA VAL A 161 17.16 -2.20 7.03
C VAL A 161 18.08 -1.05 7.47
N GLY A 162 17.93 0.13 6.87
CA GLY A 162 18.74 1.29 7.24
C GLY A 162 18.48 1.77 8.66
N CYS A 163 17.23 1.83 9.12
CA CYS A 163 16.91 2.16 10.49
C CYS A 163 17.50 1.12 11.48
N LEU A 164 17.42 -0.17 11.18
CA LEU A 164 18.02 -1.20 12.01
C LEU A 164 19.55 -1.00 12.14
N ILE A 165 20.23 -0.77 11.02
CA ILE A 165 21.67 -0.52 11.02
C ILE A 165 21.99 0.71 11.88
N MET A 166 21.31 1.84 11.65
CA MET A 166 21.52 3.07 12.42
C MET A 166 21.29 2.87 13.92
N MET A 167 20.21 2.18 14.31
CA MET A 167 19.92 1.89 15.72
C MET A 167 21.07 1.10 16.40
N PHE A 168 21.61 0.07 15.72
CA PHE A 168 22.70 -0.73 16.26
C PHE A 168 24.03 0.01 16.29
N VAL A 169 24.27 0.89 15.31
CA VAL A 169 25.50 1.72 15.26
C VAL A 169 25.48 2.81 16.30
N THR A 170 24.32 3.45 16.55
CA THR A 170 24.18 4.54 17.52
C THR A 170 24.26 4.01 18.95
N GLU A 171 23.39 3.07 19.32
CA GLU A 171 23.36 2.49 20.68
C GLU A 171 22.71 1.09 20.65
N TRP A 172 23.53 0.05 20.63
CA TRP A 172 23.06 -1.33 20.51
C TRP A 172 22.14 -1.79 21.65
N ARG A 173 22.33 -1.25 22.89
CA ARG A 173 21.50 -1.58 24.05
C ARG A 173 20.08 -1.07 23.89
N LEU A 174 19.95 0.21 23.47
CA LEU A 174 18.65 0.81 23.20
C LEU A 174 17.96 0.15 22.01
N ALA A 175 18.74 -0.25 20.98
CA ALA A 175 18.22 -1.00 19.84
C ALA A 175 17.57 -2.32 20.26
N LEU A 176 18.22 -3.10 21.13
CA LEU A 176 17.66 -4.37 21.63
C LEU A 176 16.38 -4.15 22.45
N ILE A 177 16.38 -3.15 23.35
CA ILE A 177 15.19 -2.82 24.13
C ILE A 177 14.02 -2.41 23.23
N SER A 178 14.26 -1.54 22.25
CA SER A 178 13.25 -1.07 21.29
C SER A 178 12.70 -2.22 20.45
N LEU A 179 13.56 -3.11 19.97
CA LEU A 179 13.12 -4.31 19.23
C LEU A 179 12.28 -5.22 20.11
N PHE A 180 12.70 -5.48 21.35
CA PHE A 180 11.95 -6.31 22.28
C PHE A 180 10.54 -5.74 22.54
N ILE A 181 10.44 -4.43 22.80
CA ILE A 181 9.15 -3.76 23.01
C ILE A 181 8.29 -3.82 21.76
N THR A 182 8.89 -3.62 20.57
CA THR A 182 8.17 -3.70 19.28
C THR A 182 7.61 -5.10 19.05
N PHE A 183 8.41 -6.16 19.25
CA PHE A 183 7.94 -7.53 19.10
C PHE A 183 6.88 -7.90 20.14
N LEU A 184 7.04 -7.42 21.39
CA LEU A 184 6.02 -7.61 22.42
C LEU A 184 4.70 -6.94 22.04
N GLY A 185 4.75 -5.71 21.50
CA GLY A 185 3.59 -4.99 20.99
C GLY A 185 2.90 -5.72 19.84
N LEU A 186 3.66 -6.21 18.86
CA LEU A 186 3.13 -7.02 17.77
C LEU A 186 2.48 -8.31 18.27
N PHE A 187 3.12 -8.99 19.21
CA PHE A 187 2.55 -10.20 19.83
C PHE A 187 1.21 -9.91 20.52
N LEU A 188 1.13 -8.82 21.29
CA LEU A 188 -0.10 -8.40 21.96
C LEU A 188 -1.21 -8.06 20.96
N ILE A 189 -0.89 -7.36 19.86
CA ILE A 189 -1.85 -7.05 18.79
C ILE A 189 -2.40 -8.33 18.17
N VAL A 190 -1.52 -9.27 17.78
CA VAL A 190 -1.94 -10.54 17.19
C VAL A 190 -2.79 -11.35 18.16
N PHE A 191 -2.42 -11.37 19.45
CA PHE A 191 -3.16 -12.06 20.51
C PHE A 191 -4.57 -11.47 20.68
N ILE A 192 -4.67 -10.13 20.78
CA ILE A 192 -5.97 -9.44 20.90
C ILE A 192 -6.82 -9.66 19.66
N MET A 193 -6.26 -9.50 18.45
CA MET A 193 -6.98 -9.74 17.21
C MET A 193 -7.50 -11.17 17.09
N SER A 194 -6.69 -12.15 17.45
CA SER A 194 -7.11 -13.57 17.45
C SER A 194 -8.28 -13.83 18.38
N LYS A 195 -8.27 -13.25 19.58
CA LYS A 195 -9.40 -13.34 20.53
C LYS A 195 -10.63 -12.56 20.06
N SER A 196 -10.43 -11.40 19.46
CA SER A 196 -11.51 -10.53 18.98
C SER A 196 -12.19 -11.05 17.72
N GLN A 197 -11.53 -11.91 16.94
CA GLN A 197 -12.06 -12.40 15.66
C GLN A 197 -13.42 -13.09 15.81
N LYS A 198 -13.63 -13.84 16.89
CA LYS A 198 -14.92 -14.48 17.19
C LYS A 198 -16.04 -13.45 17.29
N PHE A 199 -15.81 -12.37 18.04
CA PHE A 199 -16.82 -11.30 18.23
C PHE A 199 -17.12 -10.57 16.92
N PHE A 200 -16.13 -10.40 16.05
CA PHE A 200 -16.35 -9.83 14.71
C PHE A 200 -17.21 -10.72 13.83
N ILE A 201 -16.98 -12.04 13.88
CA ILE A 201 -17.78 -13.01 13.12
C ILE A 201 -19.22 -13.03 13.65
N ASP A 202 -19.43 -13.13 14.97
CA ASP A 202 -20.74 -13.13 15.60
C ASP A 202 -21.52 -11.84 15.30
N ARG A 203 -20.83 -10.68 15.33
CA ARG A 203 -21.39 -9.40 14.94
C ARG A 203 -21.83 -9.38 13.47
N GLN A 204 -20.99 -9.90 12.56
CA GLN A 204 -21.31 -9.93 11.14
C GLN A 204 -22.49 -10.85 10.84
N GLU A 205 -22.59 -11.98 11.55
CA GLU A 205 -23.73 -12.89 11.44
C GLU A 205 -25.01 -12.23 11.94
N SER A 206 -24.95 -11.53 13.09
CA SER A 206 -26.09 -10.79 13.65
C SER A 206 -26.56 -9.66 12.72
N LEU A 207 -25.61 -8.92 12.12
CA LEU A 207 -25.94 -7.91 11.12
C LEU A 207 -26.57 -8.52 9.86
N GLY A 208 -26.09 -9.69 9.44
CA GLY A 208 -26.67 -10.43 8.31
C GLY A 208 -28.12 -10.84 8.59
N LYS A 209 -28.40 -11.37 9.79
CA LYS A 209 -29.76 -11.71 10.23
C LYS A 209 -30.67 -10.50 10.29
N LEU A 210 -30.19 -9.38 10.84
CA LEU A 210 -30.94 -8.12 10.92
C LEU A 210 -31.27 -7.60 9.51
N ASN A 211 -30.29 -7.55 8.62
CA ASN A 211 -30.51 -7.10 7.25
C ASN A 211 -31.51 -7.99 6.50
N GLY A 212 -31.40 -9.32 6.67
CA GLY A 212 -32.35 -10.26 6.09
C GLY A 212 -33.77 -10.04 6.63
N TYR A 213 -33.92 -9.83 7.93
CA TYR A 213 -35.21 -9.52 8.54
C TYR A 213 -35.80 -8.20 8.01
N VAL A 214 -34.99 -7.14 7.92
CA VAL A 214 -35.42 -5.85 7.34
C VAL A 214 -35.84 -6.00 5.89
N GLU A 215 -35.08 -6.75 5.07
CA GLU A 215 -35.41 -7.02 3.67
C GLU A 215 -36.72 -7.81 3.54
N GLU A 216 -36.93 -8.83 4.37
CA GLU A 216 -38.16 -9.61 4.41
C GLU A 216 -39.39 -8.74 4.80
N MET A 217 -39.27 -7.94 5.87
CA MET A 217 -40.31 -7.02 6.32
C MET A 217 -40.63 -5.94 5.27
N TYR A 218 -39.59 -5.44 4.57
CA TYR A 218 -39.78 -4.41 3.55
C TYR A 218 -40.42 -5.01 2.28
N SER A 219 -39.97 -6.19 1.85
CA SER A 219 -40.54 -6.89 0.68
C SER A 219 -41.97 -7.40 0.97
N GLY A 220 -42.24 -7.81 2.21
CA GLY A 220 -43.54 -8.30 2.66
C GLY A 220 -44.46 -7.23 3.24
N HIS A 221 -44.12 -5.93 3.12
CA HIS A 221 -44.83 -4.83 3.77
C HIS A 221 -46.35 -4.82 3.50
N GLU A 222 -46.78 -5.12 2.29
CA GLU A 222 -48.23 -5.21 1.98
C GLU A 222 -48.91 -6.34 2.76
N VAL A 223 -48.26 -7.50 2.89
CA VAL A 223 -48.79 -8.65 3.65
C VAL A 223 -48.86 -8.34 5.13
N VAL A 224 -47.79 -7.73 5.68
CA VAL A 224 -47.72 -7.29 7.09
C VAL A 224 -48.83 -6.29 7.39
N ARG A 225 -49.07 -5.31 6.50
CA ARG A 225 -50.13 -4.30 6.64
C ARG A 225 -51.55 -4.90 6.61
N ILE A 226 -51.81 -5.85 5.71
CA ILE A 226 -53.09 -6.51 5.57
C ILE A 226 -53.37 -7.42 6.80
N SER A 227 -52.32 -8.07 7.30
CA SER A 227 -52.40 -9.00 8.44
C SER A 227 -52.38 -8.29 9.82
N ARG A 228 -52.42 -6.95 9.86
CA ARG A 228 -52.27 -6.13 11.10
C ARG A 228 -51.05 -6.49 11.95
N GLY A 229 -49.96 -7.00 11.30
CA GLY A 229 -48.74 -7.37 11.96
C GLY A 229 -47.90 -6.17 12.43
N ALA A 230 -48.34 -4.95 12.16
CA ALA A 230 -47.65 -3.71 12.59
C ALA A 230 -47.97 -3.34 14.08
N ASP A 231 -48.96 -3.99 14.69
CA ASP A 231 -49.40 -3.71 16.07
C ASP A 231 -48.78 -4.67 17.13
N ASN A 232 -47.84 -5.57 16.69
CA ASN A 232 -47.08 -6.44 17.52
C ASN A 232 -45.60 -6.16 17.35
#